data_b2cd2b22355f41f1442dca1a45b3698d
#
_entry.id   b2cd2b22355f41f1442dca1a45b3698d
#
_cell.length_a   1.000
_cell.length_b   1.000
_cell.length_c   1.000
_cell.angle_alpha   90.00
_cell.angle_beta   90.00
_cell.angle_gamma   90.00
#
_symmetry.space_group_name_H-M   'P 1'
#
loop_
_entity.id
_entity.type
_entity.pdbx_description
1 polymer ?
#
loop_
_entity_poly.entity_id
_entity_poly.type
_entity_poly.pdbx_seq_one_letter_code
_entity_poly.pdbx_strand_id
1 'polypeptide(L)'
;MSNPVTKSQLKHDIELRTVPINLFHMIVGKIPEAAIDEINDYIDNNIIPKNESYAHDLVGQINREKKSAQLDFPLDDEYGKSFKGMLDSCATSLLVNGYKRQGKADAVSAWTVHSYSGDYNPFHAHGTEAPAGLSCIIYLKVPECIKKLPLAPVLMNASGDCDGYTQLVYSMDTTFDLYCLKDTGQEMIKPEVGKIYIFPKWVNHQVYPFFGEGERRTFSANFNVYYTDKENKNFGIKGPTLNDWL
;
A
#
# COMPACT_ATOMS: atom_id res chain seq x y z
N MET A 1 -25.65 4.78 2.19
CA MET A 1 -25.79 3.33 1.96
C MET A 1 -24.47 2.71 2.34
N SER A 2 -24.47 1.88 3.40
CA SER A 2 -23.26 1.17 3.85
C SER A 2 -22.86 0.13 2.79
N ASN A 3 -21.62 0.20 2.33
CA ASN A 3 -21.07 -0.83 1.45
C ASN A 3 -21.05 -2.19 2.19
N PRO A 4 -21.31 -3.29 1.49
CA PRO A 4 -21.27 -4.61 2.12
C PRO A 4 -19.85 -4.89 2.64
N VAL A 5 -19.78 -5.36 3.87
CA VAL A 5 -18.54 -5.83 4.50
C VAL A 5 -18.07 -7.09 3.74
N THR A 6 -16.88 -7.03 3.19
CA THR A 6 -16.27 -8.20 2.55
C THR A 6 -15.72 -9.10 3.64
N LYS A 7 -16.29 -10.29 3.83
CA LYS A 7 -15.74 -11.30 4.74
C LYS A 7 -14.41 -11.78 4.19
N SER A 8 -13.34 -11.56 4.94
CA SER A 8 -12.03 -12.11 4.64
C SER A 8 -11.94 -13.56 5.14
N GLN A 9 -11.00 -14.34 4.61
CA GLN A 9 -10.68 -15.66 5.13
C GLN A 9 -9.95 -15.59 6.48
N LEU A 10 -9.44 -14.41 6.86
CA LEU A 10 -9.01 -14.13 8.22
C LEU A 10 -10.23 -14.09 9.14
N LYS A 11 -10.04 -14.51 10.40
CA LYS A 11 -11.11 -14.54 11.43
C LYS A 11 -11.67 -13.17 11.80
N HIS A 12 -11.19 -12.10 11.16
CA HIS A 12 -11.50 -10.71 11.50
C HIS A 12 -12.20 -10.01 10.32
N ASP A 13 -13.25 -9.28 10.61
CA ASP A 13 -13.92 -8.43 9.62
C ASP A 13 -13.10 -7.16 9.39
N ILE A 14 -12.84 -6.83 8.12
CA ILE A 14 -12.14 -5.61 7.71
C ILE A 14 -13.17 -4.61 7.22
N GLU A 15 -13.18 -3.43 7.82
CA GLU A 15 -13.99 -2.31 7.34
C GLU A 15 -13.25 -1.61 6.19
N LEU A 16 -13.86 -1.63 5.00
CA LEU A 16 -13.32 -1.02 3.79
C LEU A 16 -14.28 0.02 3.23
N ARG A 17 -13.72 1.11 2.74
CA ARG A 17 -14.43 2.08 1.92
C ARG A 17 -13.66 2.37 0.63
N THR A 18 -14.39 2.56 -0.46
CA THR A 18 -13.83 3.10 -1.70
C THR A 18 -13.94 4.60 -1.69
N VAL A 19 -12.83 5.27 -1.91
CA VAL A 19 -12.73 6.73 -1.93
C VAL A 19 -12.41 7.17 -3.35
N PRO A 20 -13.24 8.02 -3.99
CA PRO A 20 -12.86 8.68 -5.24
C PRO A 20 -11.81 9.75 -4.94
N ILE A 21 -10.71 9.68 -5.65
CA ILE A 21 -9.69 10.73 -5.71
C ILE A 21 -9.77 11.30 -7.12
N ASN A 22 -9.69 12.59 -7.31
CA ASN A 22 -9.97 13.30 -8.58
C ASN A 22 -9.77 12.53 -9.89
N LEU A 23 -8.72 11.69 -9.99
CA LEU A 23 -8.40 10.91 -11.19
C LEU A 23 -8.56 9.39 -11.02
N PHE A 24 -8.75 8.89 -9.80
CA PHE A 24 -8.82 7.46 -9.53
C PHE A 24 -9.63 7.14 -8.28
N HIS A 25 -9.87 5.85 -8.06
CA HIS A 25 -10.46 5.35 -6.82
C HIS A 25 -9.39 4.59 -6.05
N MET A 26 -9.40 4.71 -4.73
CA MET A 26 -8.60 3.87 -3.86
C MET A 26 -9.44 3.26 -2.73
N ILE A 27 -8.97 2.16 -2.19
CA ILE A 27 -9.47 1.63 -0.93
C ILE A 27 -8.73 2.33 0.21
N VAL A 28 -9.49 2.74 1.19
CA VAL A 28 -9.02 3.14 2.52
C VAL A 28 -9.77 2.29 3.52
N GLY A 29 -9.05 1.59 4.37
CA GLY A 29 -9.64 0.70 5.36
C GLY A 29 -8.83 0.65 6.64
N LYS A 30 -9.36 -0.12 7.59
CA LYS A 30 -8.68 -0.40 8.85
C LYS A 30 -8.76 -1.89 9.14
N ILE A 31 -7.61 -2.50 9.33
CA ILE A 31 -7.46 -3.89 9.77
C ILE A 31 -7.57 -3.89 11.29
N PRO A 32 -8.35 -4.81 11.89
CA PRO A 32 -8.45 -4.93 13.34
C PRO A 32 -7.10 -5.15 14.01
N GLU A 33 -6.93 -4.62 15.22
CA GLU A 33 -5.68 -4.68 15.98
C GLU A 33 -5.19 -6.13 16.17
N ALA A 34 -6.09 -7.04 16.51
CA ALA A 34 -5.75 -8.45 16.66
C ALA A 34 -5.16 -9.08 15.38
N ALA A 35 -5.63 -8.68 14.19
CA ALA A 35 -5.06 -9.16 12.93
C ALA A 35 -3.71 -8.51 12.65
N ILE A 36 -3.51 -7.25 13.05
CA ILE A 36 -2.19 -6.58 12.97
C ILE A 36 -1.18 -7.27 13.89
N ASP A 37 -1.59 -7.69 15.07
CA ASP A 37 -0.73 -8.44 16.00
C ASP A 37 -0.34 -9.79 15.39
N GLU A 38 -1.31 -10.53 14.81
CA GLU A 38 -1.04 -11.80 14.12
C GLU A 38 -0.03 -11.63 12.96
N ILE A 39 -0.18 -10.56 12.16
CA ILE A 39 0.74 -10.26 11.05
C ILE A 39 2.13 -9.92 11.59
N ASN A 40 2.22 -9.10 12.64
CA ASN A 40 3.49 -8.75 13.25
C ASN A 40 4.18 -9.97 13.87
N ASP A 41 3.45 -10.84 14.55
CA ASP A 41 3.98 -12.08 15.13
C ASP A 41 4.50 -13.01 14.03
N TYR A 42 3.78 -13.14 12.91
CA TYR A 42 4.25 -13.91 11.77
C TYR A 42 5.56 -13.33 11.20
N ILE A 43 5.63 -12.01 11.02
CA ILE A 43 6.83 -11.32 10.51
C ILE A 43 8.00 -11.51 11.48
N ASP A 44 7.79 -11.29 12.77
CA ASP A 44 8.84 -11.36 13.79
C ASP A 44 9.40 -12.79 13.93
N ASN A 45 8.56 -13.84 13.78
CA ASN A 45 8.96 -15.23 13.95
C ASN A 45 9.39 -15.95 12.66
N ASN A 46 8.94 -15.50 11.48
CA ASN A 46 9.14 -16.23 10.23
C ASN A 46 9.87 -15.44 9.14
N ILE A 47 9.66 -14.11 9.07
CA ILE A 47 10.26 -13.28 8.01
C ILE A 47 11.62 -12.74 8.46
N ILE A 48 11.68 -12.06 9.59
CA ILE A 48 12.90 -11.44 10.10
C ILE A 48 14.02 -12.49 10.32
N PRO A 49 13.77 -13.67 10.89
CA PRO A 49 14.82 -14.67 11.08
C PRO A 49 15.40 -15.23 9.78
N LYS A 50 14.58 -15.36 8.73
CA LYS A 50 15.05 -15.80 7.40
C LYS A 50 15.85 -14.71 6.72
N ASN A 51 15.50 -13.44 6.92
CA ASN A 51 16.16 -12.26 6.37
C ASN A 51 16.35 -12.33 4.83
N GLU A 52 15.35 -12.86 4.13
CA GLU A 52 15.33 -12.93 2.67
C GLU A 52 15.07 -11.53 2.10
N SER A 53 16.09 -10.94 1.48
CA SER A 53 16.03 -9.56 1.01
C SER A 53 15.22 -9.44 -0.28
N TYR A 54 14.28 -8.51 -0.29
CA TYR A 54 13.53 -8.06 -1.47
C TYR A 54 14.05 -6.71 -2.01
N ALA A 55 15.08 -6.15 -1.40
CA ALA A 55 15.56 -4.78 -1.66
C ALA A 55 16.10 -4.56 -3.08
N HIS A 56 16.47 -5.62 -3.80
CA HIS A 56 16.99 -5.55 -5.18
C HIS A 56 15.92 -5.10 -6.19
N ASP A 57 14.63 -5.31 -5.88
CA ASP A 57 13.49 -4.88 -6.70
C ASP A 57 12.88 -3.55 -6.24
N LEU A 58 13.45 -2.92 -5.20
CA LEU A 58 12.88 -1.75 -4.56
C LEU A 58 13.81 -0.55 -4.59
N VAL A 59 13.22 0.63 -4.48
CA VAL A 59 13.93 1.92 -4.50
C VAL A 59 14.28 2.47 -3.12
N GLY A 60 13.86 1.80 -2.06
CA GLY A 60 14.02 2.28 -0.68
C GLY A 60 15.47 2.62 -0.34
N GLN A 61 15.68 3.78 0.26
CA GLN A 61 16.96 4.22 0.79
C GLN A 61 16.97 3.92 2.29
N ILE A 62 17.52 2.76 2.64
CA ILE A 62 17.55 2.24 4.00
C ILE A 62 18.98 2.16 4.52
N ASN A 63 19.15 2.44 5.80
CA ASN A 63 20.47 2.42 6.44
C ASN A 63 20.89 0.99 6.78
N ARG A 64 21.91 0.49 6.07
CA ARG A 64 22.45 -0.88 6.26
C ARG A 64 23.11 -1.12 7.62
N GLU A 65 23.52 -0.06 8.31
CA GLU A 65 24.12 -0.14 9.64
C GLU A 65 23.08 -0.27 10.76
N LYS A 66 21.81 -0.03 10.43
CA LYS A 66 20.67 -0.20 11.32
C LYS A 66 19.94 -1.51 11.04
N LYS A 67 18.90 -1.78 11.81
CA LYS A 67 17.99 -2.92 11.57
C LYS A 67 17.02 -2.68 10.41
N SER A 68 17.31 -1.70 9.54
CA SER A 68 16.50 -1.39 8.37
C SER A 68 16.56 -2.55 7.37
N ALA A 69 15.41 -2.96 6.87
CA ALA A 69 15.31 -4.08 5.93
C ALA A 69 14.10 -3.93 5.02
N GLN A 70 14.21 -4.53 3.85
CA GLN A 70 13.10 -4.77 2.92
C GLN A 70 13.12 -6.26 2.62
N LEU A 71 12.17 -7.00 3.22
CA LEU A 71 12.21 -8.46 3.26
C LEU A 71 11.05 -9.04 2.45
N ASP A 72 11.33 -10.14 1.75
CA ASP A 72 10.30 -10.89 1.04
C ASP A 72 9.23 -11.41 2.00
N PHE A 73 7.98 -11.36 1.54
CA PHE A 73 6.84 -11.91 2.26
C PHE A 73 6.21 -13.00 1.39
N PRO A 74 6.39 -14.28 1.73
CA PRO A 74 5.91 -15.39 0.91
C PRO A 74 4.37 -15.40 0.88
N LEU A 75 3.82 -15.46 -0.34
CA LEU A 75 2.38 -15.56 -0.59
C LEU A 75 1.91 -17.00 -0.78
N ASP A 76 2.81 -17.97 -0.75
CA ASP A 76 2.57 -19.38 -1.08
C ASP A 76 2.65 -20.34 0.10
N ASP A 77 3.12 -19.91 1.27
CA ASP A 77 3.03 -20.69 2.51
C ASP A 77 1.61 -20.67 3.11
N GLU A 78 1.37 -21.39 4.18
CA GLU A 78 0.04 -21.52 4.77
C GLU A 78 -0.54 -20.17 5.22
N TYR A 79 0.26 -19.36 5.92
CA TYR A 79 -0.16 -18.04 6.39
C TYR A 79 -0.31 -17.06 5.22
N GLY A 80 0.67 -17.03 4.34
CA GLY A 80 0.71 -16.15 3.17
C GLY A 80 -0.46 -16.38 2.23
N LYS A 81 -0.86 -17.65 1.99
CA LYS A 81 -2.05 -17.98 1.19
C LYS A 81 -3.34 -17.45 1.80
N SER A 82 -3.49 -17.59 3.12
CA SER A 82 -4.66 -17.04 3.82
C SER A 82 -4.70 -15.51 3.73
N PHE A 83 -3.56 -14.88 3.97
CA PHE A 83 -3.42 -13.43 3.91
C PHE A 83 -3.60 -12.90 2.48
N LYS A 84 -3.03 -13.58 1.48
CA LYS A 84 -3.24 -13.30 0.06
C LYS A 84 -4.72 -13.32 -0.30
N GLY A 85 -5.48 -14.33 0.14
CA GLY A 85 -6.92 -14.42 -0.13
C GLY A 85 -7.70 -13.20 0.38
N MET A 86 -7.34 -12.68 1.54
CA MET A 86 -7.88 -11.44 2.08
C MET A 86 -7.51 -10.23 1.20
N LEU A 87 -6.23 -10.09 0.85
CA LEU A 87 -5.74 -9.00 0.01
C LEU A 87 -6.40 -9.00 -1.37
N ASP A 88 -6.50 -10.16 -2.02
CA ASP A 88 -7.14 -10.33 -3.33
C ASP A 88 -8.63 -9.92 -3.28
N SER A 89 -9.31 -10.26 -2.20
CA SER A 89 -10.71 -9.88 -1.98
C SER A 89 -10.86 -8.36 -1.82
N CYS A 90 -9.99 -7.73 -1.03
CA CYS A 90 -9.98 -6.28 -0.85
C CYS A 90 -9.69 -5.57 -2.18
N ALA A 91 -8.66 -6.01 -2.92
CA ALA A 91 -8.26 -5.42 -4.18
C ALA A 91 -9.34 -5.61 -5.27
N THR A 92 -9.96 -6.80 -5.35
CA THR A 92 -11.08 -7.08 -6.26
C THR A 92 -12.27 -6.17 -5.94
N SER A 93 -12.53 -5.88 -4.66
CA SER A 93 -13.58 -4.94 -4.26
C SER A 93 -13.37 -3.53 -4.84
N LEU A 94 -12.13 -3.07 -5.03
CA LEU A 94 -11.85 -1.80 -5.69
C LEU A 94 -12.31 -1.81 -7.16
N LEU A 95 -12.09 -2.91 -7.87
CA LEU A 95 -12.54 -3.04 -9.26
C LEU A 95 -14.08 -2.99 -9.35
N VAL A 96 -14.74 -3.80 -8.52
CA VAL A 96 -16.19 -3.97 -8.58
C VAL A 96 -16.93 -2.74 -8.03
N ASN A 97 -16.54 -2.27 -6.84
CA ASN A 97 -17.27 -1.22 -6.14
C ASN A 97 -16.78 0.20 -6.50
N GLY A 98 -15.49 0.36 -6.77
CA GLY A 98 -14.91 1.63 -7.18
C GLY A 98 -15.09 1.89 -8.67
N TYR A 99 -14.47 1.06 -9.49
CA TYR A 99 -14.42 1.25 -10.94
C TYR A 99 -15.62 0.69 -11.70
N LYS A 100 -16.52 -0.05 -11.02
CA LYS A 100 -17.67 -0.73 -11.65
C LYS A 100 -17.25 -1.68 -12.80
N ARG A 101 -16.13 -2.38 -12.61
CA ARG A 101 -15.55 -3.31 -13.57
C ARG A 101 -15.68 -4.75 -13.09
N GLN A 102 -15.89 -5.67 -14.03
CA GLN A 102 -15.93 -7.11 -13.75
C GLN A 102 -14.52 -7.68 -13.98
N GLY A 103 -13.93 -8.23 -12.93
CA GLY A 103 -12.58 -8.76 -12.97
C GLY A 103 -12.12 -9.26 -11.61
N LYS A 104 -10.86 -9.66 -11.54
CA LYS A 104 -10.18 -10.15 -10.35
C LYS A 104 -8.84 -9.42 -10.20
N ALA A 105 -8.48 -9.08 -8.97
CA ALA A 105 -7.13 -8.72 -8.60
C ALA A 105 -6.46 -9.92 -7.91
N ASP A 106 -5.18 -10.13 -8.19
CA ASP A 106 -4.38 -11.24 -7.72
C ASP A 106 -3.03 -10.72 -7.24
N ALA A 107 -2.72 -10.88 -5.96
CA ALA A 107 -1.44 -10.47 -5.38
C ALA A 107 -0.32 -11.36 -5.94
N VAL A 108 0.68 -10.73 -6.56
CA VAL A 108 1.77 -11.42 -7.26
C VAL A 108 3.12 -11.26 -6.56
N SER A 109 3.28 -10.23 -5.76
CA SER A 109 4.46 -10.03 -4.91
C SER A 109 4.08 -9.27 -3.64
N ALA A 110 4.79 -9.56 -2.56
CA ALA A 110 4.63 -8.87 -1.29
C ALA A 110 5.95 -8.77 -0.54
N TRP A 111 6.10 -7.73 0.25
CA TRP A 111 7.28 -7.51 1.07
C TRP A 111 6.96 -6.69 2.31
N THR A 112 7.85 -6.75 3.28
CA THR A 112 7.83 -5.89 4.47
C THR A 112 8.92 -4.84 4.38
N VAL A 113 8.65 -3.64 4.87
CA VAL A 113 9.63 -2.56 4.97
C VAL A 113 9.79 -2.18 6.43
N HIS A 114 11.00 -2.36 6.92
CA HIS A 114 11.44 -2.03 8.28
C HIS A 114 12.31 -0.78 8.21
N SER A 115 11.73 0.38 8.48
CA SER A 115 12.40 1.69 8.39
C SER A 115 12.70 2.24 9.77
N TYR A 116 13.84 2.91 9.88
CA TYR A 116 14.30 3.61 11.06
C TYR A 116 14.67 5.05 10.71
N SER A 117 15.05 5.84 11.71
CA SER A 117 15.39 7.26 11.59
C SER A 117 16.27 7.55 10.36
N GLY A 118 15.78 8.38 9.46
CA GLY A 118 16.46 8.80 8.24
C GLY A 118 16.16 7.94 6.99
N ASP A 119 15.55 6.76 7.14
CA ASP A 119 15.16 5.92 6.00
C ASP A 119 13.96 6.54 5.26
N TYR A 120 13.96 6.40 3.93
CA TYR A 120 12.89 6.92 3.07
C TYR A 120 12.74 6.11 1.78
N ASN A 121 11.62 6.25 1.11
CA ASN A 121 11.46 5.74 -0.24
C ASN A 121 11.36 6.92 -1.21
N PRO A 122 12.27 7.01 -2.20
CA PRO A 122 12.19 8.00 -3.26
C PRO A 122 10.90 7.91 -4.07
N PHE A 123 10.63 8.95 -4.84
CA PHE A 123 9.50 9.02 -5.75
C PHE A 123 9.56 7.90 -6.79
N HIS A 124 8.51 7.08 -6.88
CA HIS A 124 8.43 5.92 -7.76
C HIS A 124 6.98 5.49 -8.00
N ALA A 125 6.79 4.60 -8.97
CA ALA A 125 5.57 3.83 -9.20
C ALA A 125 5.92 2.36 -9.33
N HIS A 126 4.92 1.48 -9.36
CA HIS A 126 5.13 0.05 -9.44
C HIS A 126 4.89 -0.51 -10.85
N GLY A 127 5.69 -1.48 -11.24
CA GLY A 127 5.47 -2.33 -12.40
C GLY A 127 4.77 -3.63 -12.01
N THR A 128 3.96 -4.17 -12.90
CA THR A 128 3.45 -5.55 -12.84
C THR A 128 3.44 -6.13 -14.25
N GLU A 129 3.42 -7.45 -14.39
CA GLU A 129 3.38 -8.10 -15.70
C GLU A 129 2.07 -7.81 -16.45
N ALA A 130 0.94 -7.78 -15.73
CA ALA A 130 -0.33 -7.44 -16.33
C ALA A 130 -0.40 -5.95 -16.73
N PRO A 131 -1.12 -5.60 -17.81
CA PRO A 131 -1.32 -4.21 -18.23
C PRO A 131 -1.95 -3.35 -17.12
N ALA A 132 -2.90 -3.90 -16.37
CA ALA A 132 -3.52 -3.26 -15.22
C ALA A 132 -3.01 -3.89 -13.92
N GLY A 133 -2.85 -3.08 -12.89
CA GLY A 133 -2.41 -3.54 -11.59
C GLY A 133 -2.70 -2.54 -10.48
N LEU A 134 -2.57 -3.03 -9.25
CA LEU A 134 -2.77 -2.25 -8.04
C LEU A 134 -1.55 -2.39 -7.13
N SER A 135 -1.39 -1.44 -6.24
CA SER A 135 -0.41 -1.45 -5.15
C SER A 135 -1.14 -1.33 -3.81
N CYS A 136 -0.58 -1.97 -2.78
CA CYS A 136 -1.11 -1.97 -1.42
C CYS A 136 -0.04 -1.50 -0.44
N ILE A 137 -0.48 -0.75 0.58
CA ILE A 137 0.31 -0.40 1.75
C ILE A 137 -0.53 -0.68 3.00
N ILE A 138 0.06 -1.38 3.98
CA ILE A 138 -0.52 -1.59 5.31
C ILE A 138 0.49 -1.11 6.34
N TYR A 139 0.06 -0.26 7.27
CA TYR A 139 0.89 0.19 8.39
C TYR A 139 0.79 -0.78 9.55
N LEU A 140 1.89 -1.44 9.90
CA LEU A 140 1.97 -2.46 10.94
C LEU A 140 2.54 -1.94 12.26
N LYS A 141 3.57 -1.08 12.19
CA LYS A 141 4.13 -0.37 13.33
C LYS A 141 4.38 1.08 12.97
N VAL A 142 4.09 1.99 13.89
CA VAL A 142 4.33 3.43 13.73
C VAL A 142 4.97 3.96 15.01
N PRO A 143 6.20 4.48 14.96
CA PRO A 143 6.90 4.94 16.15
C PRO A 143 6.27 6.21 16.72
N GLU A 144 6.45 6.41 18.03
CA GLU A 144 5.85 7.54 18.75
C GLU A 144 6.34 8.91 18.25
N CYS A 145 7.58 8.98 17.72
CA CYS A 145 8.12 10.22 17.16
C CYS A 145 7.32 10.73 15.95
N ILE A 146 6.66 9.84 15.17
CA ILE A 146 5.78 10.22 14.06
C ILE A 146 4.39 10.66 14.56
N LYS A 147 3.93 10.08 15.67
CA LYS A 147 2.60 10.37 16.23
C LYS A 147 2.54 11.72 16.94
N LYS A 148 3.67 12.17 17.50
CA LYS A 148 3.77 13.38 18.31
C LYS A 148 4.34 14.53 17.48
N LEU A 149 3.65 15.65 17.50
CA LEU A 149 4.08 16.91 16.89
C LEU A 149 4.36 17.92 18.00
N PRO A 150 5.27 18.87 17.81
CA PRO A 150 6.03 19.20 16.60
C PRO A 150 7.20 18.25 16.33
N LEU A 151 7.67 18.30 15.10
CA LEU A 151 8.80 17.52 14.61
C LEU A 151 10.12 17.78 15.38
N ALA A 152 11.08 16.86 15.16
CA ALA A 152 12.41 17.00 15.72
C ALA A 152 13.06 18.33 15.31
N PRO A 153 13.78 19.03 16.21
CA PRO A 153 14.41 20.32 15.93
C PRO A 153 15.39 20.32 14.77
N VAL A 154 15.88 19.16 14.35
CA VAL A 154 16.76 19.00 13.17
C VAL A 154 16.12 19.43 11.85
N LEU A 155 14.78 19.50 11.80
CA LEU A 155 14.01 19.90 10.63
C LEU A 155 13.49 21.35 10.70
N MET A 156 14.26 22.24 11.25
CA MET A 156 13.87 23.63 11.58
C MET A 156 13.23 24.44 10.45
N ASN A 157 13.37 24.05 9.20
CA ASN A 157 12.79 24.76 8.06
C ASN A 157 11.74 23.92 7.31
N ALA A 158 11.24 22.85 7.93
CA ALA A 158 10.21 22.04 7.31
C ALA A 158 8.91 22.84 7.18
N SER A 159 8.34 22.85 5.99
CA SER A 159 7.09 23.53 5.68
C SER A 159 5.86 22.72 6.08
N GLY A 160 6.00 21.69 6.91
CA GLY A 160 4.89 20.85 7.35
C GLY A 160 5.32 19.59 8.09
N ASP A 161 4.36 19.03 8.78
CA ASP A 161 4.50 17.86 9.63
C ASP A 161 4.29 16.59 8.79
N CYS A 162 5.30 16.16 8.03
CA CYS A 162 5.18 15.02 7.12
C CYS A 162 6.16 13.88 7.41
N ASP A 163 6.78 13.87 8.59
CA ASP A 163 7.71 12.81 8.99
C ASP A 163 7.07 11.42 8.88
N GLY A 164 7.71 10.56 8.09
CA GLY A 164 7.24 9.20 7.83
C GLY A 164 5.95 9.08 7.03
N TYR A 165 5.39 10.19 6.52
CA TYR A 165 4.17 10.15 5.70
C TYR A 165 4.45 9.50 4.35
N THR A 166 3.42 8.88 3.80
CA THR A 166 3.41 8.47 2.40
C THR A 166 2.68 9.54 1.59
N GLN A 167 3.34 10.08 0.57
CA GLN A 167 2.73 11.00 -0.38
C GLN A 167 2.36 10.24 -1.65
N LEU A 168 1.10 10.30 -2.05
CA LEU A 168 0.64 9.89 -3.37
C LEU A 168 0.63 11.10 -4.29
N VAL A 169 1.17 10.96 -5.51
CA VAL A 169 1.20 12.03 -6.51
C VAL A 169 0.58 11.51 -7.80
N TYR A 170 -0.50 12.14 -8.24
CA TYR A 170 -1.29 11.69 -9.37
C TYR A 170 -1.54 12.79 -10.41
N SER A 171 -0.97 13.97 -10.20
CA SER A 171 -0.91 15.05 -11.18
C SER A 171 0.49 15.64 -11.20
N MET A 172 0.88 16.23 -12.32
CA MET A 172 2.16 16.93 -12.45
C MET A 172 2.27 18.17 -11.57
N ASP A 173 1.16 18.72 -11.16
CA ASP A 173 1.10 19.89 -10.32
C ASP A 173 0.47 19.51 -8.96
N THR A 174 1.28 19.59 -7.94
CA THR A 174 0.89 19.26 -6.56
C THR A 174 0.47 20.50 -5.76
N THR A 175 0.53 21.68 -6.37
CA THR A 175 0.17 22.94 -5.69
C THR A 175 -1.33 23.19 -5.78
N PHE A 176 -1.96 23.38 -4.63
CA PHE A 176 -3.31 23.91 -4.55
C PHE A 176 -3.30 25.41 -4.86
N ASP A 177 -4.12 25.83 -5.80
CA ASP A 177 -4.29 27.23 -6.15
C ASP A 177 -5.77 27.61 -6.21
N LEU A 178 -6.22 28.28 -5.19
CA LEU A 178 -7.61 28.71 -5.07
C LEU A 178 -8.01 29.74 -6.15
N TYR A 179 -7.08 30.60 -6.57
CA TYR A 179 -7.34 31.61 -7.58
C TYR A 179 -7.49 31.02 -8.99
N CYS A 180 -6.75 29.95 -9.25
CA CYS A 180 -6.86 29.21 -10.51
C CYS A 180 -7.93 28.10 -10.44
N LEU A 181 -8.67 27.98 -9.35
CA LEU A 181 -9.66 26.92 -9.10
C LEU A 181 -9.08 25.52 -9.31
N LYS A 182 -7.84 25.33 -8.87
CA LYS A 182 -7.07 24.14 -9.13
C LYS A 182 -6.93 23.32 -7.85
N ASP A 183 -7.39 22.08 -7.91
CA ASP A 183 -7.18 21.09 -6.86
C ASP A 183 -5.73 20.60 -6.82
N THR A 184 -5.31 20.13 -5.65
CA THR A 184 -4.03 19.45 -5.50
C THR A 184 -4.02 18.13 -6.25
N GLY A 185 -2.90 17.80 -6.87
CA GLY A 185 -2.65 16.51 -7.50
C GLY A 185 -1.92 15.52 -6.59
N GLN A 186 -2.07 15.67 -5.28
CA GLN A 186 -1.42 14.84 -4.28
C GLN A 186 -2.31 14.53 -3.08
N GLU A 187 -1.99 13.44 -2.39
CA GLU A 187 -2.59 13.05 -1.12
C GLU A 187 -1.49 12.74 -0.10
N MET A 188 -1.56 13.33 1.08
CA MET A 188 -0.61 13.09 2.17
C MET A 188 -1.22 12.10 3.16
N ILE A 189 -0.68 10.90 3.22
CA ILE A 189 -1.15 9.82 4.08
C ILE A 189 -0.33 9.81 5.36
N LYS A 190 -0.97 10.19 6.47
CA LYS A 190 -0.40 10.02 7.80
C LYS A 190 -0.36 8.54 8.18
N PRO A 191 0.80 8.00 8.62
CA PRO A 191 0.86 6.62 9.06
C PRO A 191 0.06 6.40 10.36
N GLU A 192 -0.82 5.40 10.32
CA GLU A 192 -1.60 4.93 11.48
C GLU A 192 -1.65 3.41 11.45
N VAL A 193 -1.36 2.76 12.58
CA VAL A 193 -1.39 1.29 12.70
C VAL A 193 -2.75 0.73 12.29
N GLY A 194 -2.73 -0.29 11.46
CA GLY A 194 -3.92 -0.96 10.92
C GLY A 194 -4.50 -0.32 9.66
N LYS A 195 -4.09 0.88 9.27
CA LYS A 195 -4.55 1.47 8.01
C LYS A 195 -4.04 0.68 6.82
N ILE A 196 -4.96 0.39 5.89
CA ILE A 196 -4.71 -0.21 4.59
C ILE A 196 -5.12 0.75 3.48
N TYR A 197 -4.26 0.87 2.47
CA TYR A 197 -4.51 1.62 1.25
C TYR A 197 -4.25 0.72 0.05
N ILE A 198 -5.18 0.69 -0.93
CA ILE A 198 -5.01 0.00 -2.20
C ILE A 198 -5.35 0.98 -3.31
N PHE A 199 -4.42 1.19 -4.23
CA PHE A 199 -4.51 2.19 -5.30
C PHE A 199 -3.90 1.66 -6.61
N PRO A 200 -4.18 2.30 -7.77
CA PRO A 200 -3.60 1.89 -9.04
C PRO A 200 -2.07 1.95 -9.04
N LYS A 201 -1.42 0.95 -9.63
CA LYS A 201 0.06 0.83 -9.67
C LYS A 201 0.78 2.02 -10.31
N TRP A 202 0.09 2.76 -11.20
CA TRP A 202 0.65 3.92 -11.89
C TRP A 202 0.72 5.18 -11.01
N VAL A 203 0.05 5.20 -9.85
CA VAL A 203 0.11 6.33 -8.93
C VAL A 203 1.50 6.41 -8.34
N ASN A 204 2.19 7.49 -8.68
CA ASN A 204 3.51 7.75 -8.11
C ASN A 204 3.40 8.02 -6.61
N HIS A 205 4.38 7.57 -5.86
CA HIS A 205 4.42 7.82 -4.44
C HIS A 205 5.84 7.85 -3.90
N GLN A 206 5.98 8.46 -2.72
CA GLN A 206 7.20 8.48 -1.94
C GLN A 206 6.88 8.37 -0.46
N VAL A 207 7.88 7.98 0.31
CA VAL A 207 7.79 7.96 1.78
C VAL A 207 8.82 8.92 2.34
N TYR A 208 8.34 9.89 3.09
CA TYR A 208 9.20 10.84 3.78
C TYR A 208 10.00 10.15 4.88
N PRO A 209 11.25 10.56 5.10
CA PRO A 209 12.00 10.10 6.27
C PRO A 209 11.31 10.58 7.55
N PHE A 210 11.61 9.92 8.64
CA PHE A 210 11.30 10.39 9.99
C PHE A 210 12.57 10.41 10.82
N PHE A 211 12.55 11.18 11.91
CA PHE A 211 13.70 11.33 12.78
C PHE A 211 13.30 11.07 14.23
N GLY A 212 14.00 10.15 14.88
CA GLY A 212 13.73 9.71 16.24
C GLY A 212 13.84 8.20 16.40
N GLU A 213 13.46 7.70 17.55
CA GLU A 213 13.57 6.29 17.91
C GLU A 213 12.31 5.51 17.49
N GLY A 214 12.52 4.23 17.21
CA GLY A 214 11.48 3.27 16.91
C GLY A 214 11.47 2.79 15.46
N GLU A 215 10.66 1.77 15.20
CA GLU A 215 10.49 1.14 13.90
C GLU A 215 9.18 1.63 13.26
N ARG A 216 9.26 2.08 12.00
CA ARG A 216 8.11 2.17 11.10
C ARG A 216 8.10 0.92 10.24
N ARG A 217 7.12 0.06 10.46
CA ARG A 217 6.94 -1.17 9.69
C ARG A 217 5.72 -1.06 8.79
N THR A 218 5.91 -1.38 7.51
CA THR A 218 4.81 -1.53 6.57
C THR A 218 4.89 -2.89 5.87
N PHE A 219 3.72 -3.40 5.50
CA PHE A 219 3.57 -4.44 4.49
C PHE A 219 3.17 -3.79 3.18
N SER A 220 3.71 -4.27 2.08
CA SER A 220 3.37 -3.81 0.73
C SER A 220 3.14 -5.00 -0.18
N ALA A 221 2.28 -4.83 -1.19
CA ALA A 221 2.01 -5.85 -2.19
C ALA A 221 1.67 -5.22 -3.55
N ASN A 222 1.97 -5.96 -4.62
CA ASN A 222 1.54 -5.66 -5.97
C ASN A 222 0.51 -6.68 -6.44
N PHE A 223 -0.45 -6.21 -7.23
CA PHE A 223 -1.50 -7.05 -7.81
C PHE A 223 -1.52 -6.93 -9.32
N ASN A 224 -1.68 -8.05 -9.99
CA ASN A 224 -2.18 -8.08 -11.35
C ASN A 224 -3.70 -7.93 -11.35
N VAL A 225 -4.24 -7.27 -12.36
CA VAL A 225 -5.68 -7.12 -12.56
C VAL A 225 -6.06 -7.79 -13.87
N TYR A 226 -7.00 -8.72 -13.79
CA TYR A 226 -7.55 -9.45 -14.92
C TYR A 226 -9.02 -9.12 -15.07
N TYR A 227 -9.40 -8.64 -16.24
CA TYR A 227 -10.79 -8.35 -16.57
C TYR A 227 -11.47 -9.56 -17.23
N THR A 228 -12.79 -9.62 -17.12
CA THR A 228 -13.57 -10.60 -17.89
C THR A 228 -13.46 -10.32 -19.38
N ASP A 229 -13.73 -11.33 -20.22
CA ASP A 229 -13.74 -11.19 -21.69
C ASP A 229 -14.67 -10.08 -22.17
N LYS A 230 -15.80 -9.90 -21.49
CA LYS A 230 -16.76 -8.83 -21.79
C LYS A 230 -16.13 -7.45 -21.57
N GLU A 231 -15.42 -7.27 -20.46
CA GLU A 231 -14.76 -6.01 -20.15
C GLU A 231 -13.59 -5.76 -21.11
N ASN A 232 -12.78 -6.77 -21.40
CA ASN A 232 -11.69 -6.66 -22.36
C ASN A 232 -12.19 -6.23 -23.75
N LYS A 233 -13.28 -6.81 -24.24
CA LYS A 233 -13.90 -6.41 -25.52
C LYS A 233 -14.41 -4.98 -25.50
N ASN A 234 -15.04 -4.54 -24.40
CA ASN A 234 -15.56 -3.17 -24.26
C ASN A 234 -14.46 -2.11 -24.34
N PHE A 235 -13.23 -2.44 -23.93
CA PHE A 235 -12.09 -1.52 -23.94
C PHE A 235 -11.09 -1.77 -25.07
N GLY A 236 -11.36 -2.73 -25.96
CA GLY A 236 -10.41 -3.09 -27.01
C GLY A 236 -9.07 -3.66 -26.46
N ILE A 237 -9.06 -4.15 -25.24
CA ILE A 237 -7.88 -4.72 -24.61
C ILE A 237 -7.59 -6.07 -25.25
N LYS A 238 -6.42 -6.20 -25.87
CA LYS A 238 -5.87 -7.48 -26.33
C LYS A 238 -4.88 -7.96 -25.30
N GLY A 239 -5.29 -8.87 -24.44
CA GLY A 239 -4.42 -9.39 -23.37
C GLY A 239 -5.06 -10.62 -22.73
N PRO A 240 -4.35 -11.29 -21.83
CA PRO A 240 -4.89 -12.44 -21.13
C PRO A 240 -6.17 -12.07 -20.40
N THR A 241 -7.17 -12.93 -20.52
CA THR A 241 -8.47 -12.82 -19.87
C THR A 241 -8.43 -13.56 -18.54
N LEU A 242 -9.45 -13.35 -17.71
CA LEU A 242 -9.59 -14.13 -16.47
C LEU A 242 -9.62 -15.65 -16.75
N ASN A 243 -10.16 -16.07 -17.92
CA ASN A 243 -10.24 -17.48 -18.30
C ASN A 243 -8.87 -18.09 -18.67
N ASP A 244 -7.87 -17.28 -19.00
CA ASP A 244 -6.52 -17.76 -19.30
C ASP A 244 -5.72 -18.10 -18.04
N TRP A 245 -6.27 -17.78 -16.86
CA TRP A 245 -5.62 -17.93 -15.55
C TRP A 245 -6.40 -18.80 -14.54
N LEU A 246 -7.55 -19.34 -14.95
CA LEU A 246 -8.35 -20.31 -14.21
C LEU A 246 -8.04 -21.74 -14.66
#